data_86f1a0f92021ebad0537390de8aeabb6
#
_entry.id   86f1a0f92021ebad0537390de8aeabb6
#
_cell.length_a   1.000
_cell.length_b   1.000
_cell.length_c   1.000
_cell.angle_alpha   90.00
_cell.angle_beta   90.00
_cell.angle_gamma   90.00
#
_symmetry.space_group_name_H-M   'P 1'
#
loop_
_entity.id
_entity.type
_entity.pdbx_description
1 polymer ?
#
loop_
_entity_poly.entity_id
_entity_poly.type
_entity_poly.pdbx_seq_one_letter_code
_entity_poly.pdbx_strand_id
1 'polypeptide(L)'
;MASVGVSKPMHIGETGWASIDETACGAEGSKAADEFKKKIFHDLLREWTDSEGISLFYFEAFDEQWKKADSPGDSENHFGLIALNNEVKYTLWDEFDSGAFAGLLRDGQPLRKSFGGDREALVASATTPPFRSQMAVRRIETTNPDRTPGEMVTEPKLVVVHNQFSNVDVDASSPSAALKLTPWEGTTAIELLPGGEVRVETRASDWWGASLELDADVGENLAKFRQGQMHFDIRGSSDMNFSLGFQTGNFLRGDQVNNFASFGPGTDYEINEEWRSISLPIAEIDGGTDMTDVTNIVAFLSQEKAPDKTIFLRNVYFSQ
;
A
#
# COMPACT_ATOMS: atom_id res chain seq x y z
N MET A 1 22.26 2.34 12.33
CA MET A 1 22.74 3.34 13.33
C MET A 1 24.23 3.19 13.66
N ALA A 2 24.78 1.98 13.69
CA ALA A 2 26.22 1.76 13.90
C ALA A 2 27.11 2.47 12.84
N SER A 3 26.63 2.61 11.62
CA SER A 3 27.36 3.28 10.53
C SER A 3 27.59 4.79 10.73
N VAL A 4 26.85 5.43 11.64
CA VAL A 4 26.99 6.86 11.96
C VAL A 4 27.62 7.10 13.34
N GLY A 5 28.18 6.06 13.97
CA GLY A 5 28.88 6.16 15.24
C GLY A 5 28.00 6.48 16.45
N VAL A 6 26.69 6.28 16.36
CA VAL A 6 25.76 6.54 17.46
C VAL A 6 25.43 5.21 18.14
N SER A 7 25.91 5.05 19.39
CA SER A 7 25.56 3.92 20.25
C SER A 7 24.42 4.34 21.20
N LYS A 8 23.18 4.16 20.73
CA LYS A 8 21.98 4.32 21.58
C LYS A 8 21.21 3.01 21.62
N PRO A 9 20.55 2.67 22.74
CA PRO A 9 19.64 1.53 22.75
C PRO A 9 18.53 1.73 21.72
N MET A 10 18.19 0.64 21.03
CA MET A 10 17.06 0.62 20.11
C MET A 10 15.83 0.08 20.84
N HIS A 11 14.68 0.70 20.59
CA HIS A 11 13.40 0.27 21.13
C HIS A 11 12.40 0.25 19.98
N ILE A 12 11.62 -0.83 19.88
CA ILE A 12 10.46 -0.90 18.97
C ILE A 12 9.28 -0.34 19.76
N GLY A 13 8.80 0.84 19.39
CA GLY A 13 7.74 1.56 20.09
C GLY A 13 6.38 0.89 19.98
N GLU A 14 6.11 0.23 18.85
CA GLU A 14 4.89 -0.50 18.62
C GLU A 14 5.08 -1.54 17.51
N THR A 15 4.57 -2.74 17.71
CA THR A 15 4.46 -3.77 16.67
C THR A 15 3.48 -4.85 17.11
N GLY A 16 2.78 -5.47 16.15
CA GLY A 16 1.80 -6.51 16.41
C GLY A 16 1.39 -7.25 15.15
N TRP A 17 0.51 -8.22 15.31
CA TRP A 17 -0.10 -8.98 14.22
C TRP A 17 -1.56 -9.26 14.55
N ALA A 18 -2.48 -8.90 13.65
CA ALA A 18 -3.89 -9.16 13.85
C ALA A 18 -4.21 -10.67 13.75
N SER A 19 -5.20 -11.13 14.50
CA SER A 19 -5.69 -12.51 14.42
C SER A 19 -6.89 -12.68 13.49
N ILE A 20 -7.54 -11.59 13.11
CA ILE A 20 -8.66 -11.53 12.17
C ILE A 20 -8.46 -10.30 11.29
N ASP A 21 -8.80 -10.40 10.02
CA ASP A 21 -8.95 -9.30 9.09
C ASP A 21 -9.90 -9.74 7.97
N GLU A 22 -11.17 -9.38 8.11
CA GLU A 22 -12.23 -9.66 7.13
C GLU A 22 -12.42 -8.50 6.16
N THR A 23 -11.82 -7.34 6.43
CA THR A 23 -12.03 -6.12 5.66
C THR A 23 -10.95 -5.87 4.62
N ALA A 24 -9.88 -6.66 4.67
CA ALA A 24 -8.79 -6.65 3.72
C ALA A 24 -8.13 -5.29 3.48
N CYS A 25 -7.19 -4.92 4.32
CA CYS A 25 -6.11 -4.04 3.88
C CYS A 25 -5.27 -4.78 2.83
N GLY A 26 -5.65 -4.67 1.58
CA GLY A 26 -5.03 -5.37 0.46
C GLY A 26 -5.64 -6.73 0.14
N ALA A 27 -5.51 -7.14 -1.12
CA ALA A 27 -6.06 -8.39 -1.65
C ALA A 27 -5.62 -9.62 -0.85
N GLU A 28 -4.56 -9.49 -0.09
CA GLU A 28 -3.90 -10.58 0.62
C GLU A 28 -3.88 -10.36 2.14
N GLY A 29 -4.27 -9.18 2.62
CA GLY A 29 -4.29 -8.82 4.04
C GLY A 29 -5.16 -9.77 4.85
N SER A 30 -6.38 -10.03 4.39
CA SER A 30 -7.31 -10.94 5.06
C SER A 30 -6.75 -12.36 5.26
N LYS A 31 -5.93 -12.85 4.33
CA LYS A 31 -5.29 -14.18 4.40
C LYS A 31 -4.01 -14.20 5.23
N ALA A 32 -3.51 -13.06 5.64
CA ALA A 32 -2.36 -12.96 6.53
C ALA A 32 -2.77 -13.02 8.00
N ALA A 33 -4.01 -12.65 8.33
CA ALA A 33 -4.50 -12.56 9.70
C ALA A 33 -5.15 -13.87 10.16
N ASP A 34 -4.50 -14.57 11.08
CA ASP A 34 -5.03 -15.66 11.90
C ASP A 34 -4.14 -15.87 13.13
N GLU A 35 -4.64 -16.62 14.11
CA GLU A 35 -3.89 -16.86 15.36
C GLU A 35 -2.62 -17.68 15.15
N PHE A 36 -2.57 -18.55 14.14
CA PHE A 36 -1.40 -19.37 13.85
C PHE A 36 -0.23 -18.51 13.35
N LYS A 37 -0.49 -17.62 12.38
CA LYS A 37 0.53 -16.69 11.87
C LYS A 37 0.92 -15.64 12.89
N LYS A 38 -0.05 -15.15 13.68
CA LYS A 38 0.19 -14.26 14.81
C LYS A 38 1.22 -14.85 15.78
N LYS A 39 1.09 -16.13 16.15
CA LYS A 39 2.09 -16.81 17.01
C LYS A 39 3.46 -16.87 16.34
N ILE A 40 3.53 -17.26 15.07
CA ILE A 40 4.80 -17.33 14.34
C ILE A 40 5.48 -15.95 14.34
N PHE A 41 4.73 -14.89 14.01
CA PHE A 41 5.27 -13.53 14.03
C PHE A 41 5.78 -13.13 15.40
N HIS A 42 4.97 -13.36 16.45
CA HIS A 42 5.32 -13.01 17.82
C HIS A 42 6.60 -13.75 18.28
N ASP A 43 6.67 -15.05 18.06
CA ASP A 43 7.78 -15.87 18.54
C ASP A 43 9.09 -15.51 17.83
N LEU A 44 9.07 -15.37 16.49
CA LEU A 44 10.24 -14.95 15.71
C LEU A 44 10.69 -13.52 16.06
N LEU A 45 9.75 -12.61 16.28
CA LEU A 45 10.05 -11.26 16.68
C LEU A 45 10.71 -11.22 18.06
N ARG A 46 10.19 -11.97 19.02
CA ARG A 46 10.76 -12.09 20.37
C ARG A 46 12.15 -12.70 20.35
N GLU A 47 12.34 -13.83 19.62
CA GLU A 47 13.64 -14.46 19.46
C GLU A 47 14.67 -13.47 18.88
N TRP A 48 14.30 -12.72 17.84
CA TRP A 48 15.19 -11.73 17.24
C TRP A 48 15.50 -10.58 18.20
N THR A 49 14.50 -9.98 18.83
CA THR A 49 14.72 -8.83 19.73
C THR A 49 15.50 -9.21 20.97
N ASP A 50 15.28 -10.40 21.52
CA ASP A 50 16.05 -10.93 22.66
C ASP A 50 17.51 -11.15 22.26
N SER A 51 17.78 -11.70 21.06
CA SER A 51 19.15 -11.90 20.56
C SER A 51 19.93 -10.59 20.32
N GLU A 52 19.24 -9.54 19.94
CA GLU A 52 19.84 -8.21 19.66
C GLU A 52 19.80 -7.26 20.87
N GLY A 53 19.20 -7.66 21.98
CA GLY A 53 19.02 -6.81 23.15
C GLY A 53 18.10 -5.61 22.88
N ILE A 54 17.12 -5.78 22.00
CA ILE A 54 16.16 -4.74 21.62
C ILE A 54 14.90 -4.90 22.48
N SER A 55 14.44 -3.86 23.14
CA SER A 55 13.14 -3.87 23.79
C SER A 55 12.03 -3.56 22.80
N LEU A 56 10.85 -4.17 23.00
CA LEU A 56 9.67 -3.92 22.18
C LEU A 56 8.40 -3.78 23.03
N PHE A 57 7.46 -3.00 22.53
CA PHE A 57 6.09 -2.93 23.01
C PHE A 57 5.21 -3.66 22.02
N TYR A 58 4.73 -4.84 22.42
CA TYR A 58 3.84 -5.62 21.57
C TYR A 58 2.41 -5.07 21.64
N PHE A 59 1.88 -4.74 20.50
CA PHE A 59 0.54 -4.21 20.33
C PHE A 59 -0.40 -5.36 19.93
N GLU A 60 -1.34 -5.79 20.77
CA GLU A 60 -1.67 -5.23 22.07
C GLU A 60 -2.13 -6.33 23.05
N ALA A 61 -2.43 -5.99 24.32
CA ALA A 61 -2.83 -6.99 25.32
C ALA A 61 -4.23 -7.57 25.07
N PHE A 62 -5.21 -6.73 24.72
CA PHE A 62 -6.60 -7.10 24.53
C PHE A 62 -7.13 -6.59 23.20
N ASP A 63 -8.07 -7.33 22.59
CA ASP A 63 -8.82 -6.83 21.44
C ASP A 63 -9.65 -5.58 21.81
N GLU A 64 -9.72 -4.60 20.89
CA GLU A 64 -10.34 -3.30 21.12
C GLU A 64 -11.40 -2.95 20.06
N GLN A 65 -12.63 -3.45 20.23
CA GLN A 65 -13.72 -3.26 19.25
C GLN A 65 -14.15 -1.81 19.02
N TRP A 66 -13.69 -0.88 19.83
CA TRP A 66 -14.01 0.54 19.68
C TRP A 66 -13.24 1.23 18.56
N LYS A 67 -12.10 0.67 18.13
CA LYS A 67 -11.26 1.25 17.07
C LYS A 67 -11.97 1.29 15.72
N LYS A 68 -12.67 0.20 15.39
CA LYS A 68 -13.51 0.07 14.19
C LYS A 68 -14.85 -0.55 14.55
N ALA A 69 -15.63 0.17 15.34
CA ALA A 69 -16.89 -0.32 15.90
C ALA A 69 -17.95 -0.65 14.82
N ASP A 70 -17.89 0.00 13.68
CA ASP A 70 -18.74 -0.21 12.50
C ASP A 70 -18.27 -1.35 11.59
N SER A 71 -17.08 -1.90 11.84
CA SER A 71 -16.47 -2.99 11.08
C SER A 71 -15.87 -4.04 12.02
N PRO A 72 -16.69 -4.89 12.66
CA PRO A 72 -16.23 -5.81 13.72
C PRO A 72 -15.12 -6.78 13.32
N GLY A 73 -15.02 -7.14 12.04
CA GLY A 73 -13.98 -8.02 11.49
C GLY A 73 -12.72 -7.29 11.01
N ASP A 74 -12.60 -5.99 11.26
CA ASP A 74 -11.42 -5.20 10.89
C ASP A 74 -10.21 -5.57 11.73
N SER A 75 -9.03 -5.62 11.14
CA SER A 75 -7.76 -5.97 11.79
C SER A 75 -7.47 -5.10 13.02
N GLU A 76 -7.86 -3.82 12.98
CA GLU A 76 -7.65 -2.88 14.09
C GLU A 76 -8.34 -3.32 15.40
N ASN A 77 -9.39 -4.12 15.30
CA ASN A 77 -10.10 -4.65 16.45
C ASN A 77 -9.45 -5.94 17.03
N HIS A 78 -8.45 -6.54 16.37
CA HIS A 78 -8.01 -7.90 16.62
C HIS A 78 -6.50 -8.08 16.85
N PHE A 79 -5.80 -7.02 17.24
CA PHE A 79 -4.38 -7.08 17.59
C PHE A 79 -4.13 -7.67 18.99
N GLY A 80 -5.13 -7.78 19.84
CA GLY A 80 -4.99 -8.29 21.20
C GLY A 80 -4.40 -9.69 21.29
N LEU A 81 -3.65 -9.96 22.36
CA LEU A 81 -3.20 -11.30 22.76
C LEU A 81 -4.32 -12.10 23.44
N ILE A 82 -5.30 -11.39 23.99
CA ILE A 82 -6.50 -11.93 24.63
C ILE A 82 -7.72 -11.29 23.97
N ALA A 83 -8.66 -12.12 23.51
CA ALA A 83 -9.91 -11.68 22.93
C ALA A 83 -10.91 -11.17 24.00
N LEU A 84 -11.91 -10.38 23.58
CA LEU A 84 -12.91 -9.81 24.49
C LEU A 84 -13.77 -10.87 25.23
N ASN A 85 -13.92 -12.04 24.64
CA ASN A 85 -14.65 -13.17 25.25
C ASN A 85 -13.82 -13.99 26.25
N ASN A 86 -12.69 -13.42 26.76
CA ASN A 86 -11.76 -14.06 27.69
C ASN A 86 -10.94 -15.22 27.11
N GLU A 87 -10.86 -15.31 25.80
CA GLU A 87 -10.02 -16.31 25.15
C GLU A 87 -8.57 -15.80 24.99
N VAL A 88 -7.65 -16.55 25.56
CA VAL A 88 -6.21 -16.40 25.37
C VAL A 88 -5.87 -16.97 24.00
N LYS A 89 -5.42 -16.12 23.09
CA LYS A 89 -5.09 -16.52 21.72
C LYS A 89 -3.86 -17.45 21.69
N TYR A 90 -3.70 -18.18 20.61
CA TYR A 90 -2.65 -19.20 20.44
C TYR A 90 -1.25 -18.69 20.75
N THR A 91 -1.00 -17.43 20.54
CA THR A 91 0.24 -16.74 20.89
C THR A 91 0.72 -16.99 22.31
N LEU A 92 -0.21 -17.07 23.27
CA LEU A 92 0.07 -17.23 24.70
C LEU A 92 -0.37 -18.59 25.27
N TRP A 93 -0.58 -19.62 24.44
CA TRP A 93 -0.98 -20.92 24.97
C TRP A 93 0.10 -21.59 25.81
N ASP A 94 1.37 -21.37 25.48
CA ASP A 94 2.49 -21.93 26.24
C ASP A 94 2.55 -21.31 27.65
N GLU A 95 2.33 -20.01 27.76
CA GLU A 95 2.21 -19.29 29.04
C GLU A 95 0.96 -19.72 29.81
N PHE A 96 -0.14 -19.99 29.12
CA PHE A 96 -1.35 -20.51 29.73
C PHE A 96 -1.10 -21.89 30.35
N ASP A 97 -0.42 -22.80 29.62
CA ASP A 97 -0.08 -24.13 30.08
C ASP A 97 0.94 -24.13 31.21
N SER A 98 1.81 -23.14 31.25
CA SER A 98 2.77 -22.95 32.37
C SER A 98 2.09 -22.45 33.65
N GLY A 99 0.79 -22.10 33.59
CA GLY A 99 0.05 -21.58 34.72
C GLY A 99 0.15 -20.07 34.95
N ALA A 100 0.70 -19.32 34.01
CA ALA A 100 0.85 -17.85 34.14
C ALA A 100 -0.48 -17.13 34.36
N PHE A 101 -1.59 -17.71 33.93
CA PHE A 101 -2.93 -17.14 34.06
C PHE A 101 -3.77 -17.80 35.19
N ALA A 102 -3.16 -18.66 36.02
CA ALA A 102 -3.87 -19.39 37.05
C ALA A 102 -4.50 -18.44 38.10
N GLY A 103 -5.80 -18.58 38.30
CA GLY A 103 -6.56 -17.73 39.23
C GLY A 103 -6.87 -16.32 38.74
N LEU A 104 -6.43 -15.92 37.55
CA LEU A 104 -6.81 -14.64 36.97
C LEU A 104 -8.24 -14.68 36.43
N LEU A 105 -8.99 -13.65 36.75
CA LEU A 105 -10.36 -13.44 36.29
C LEU A 105 -10.47 -12.14 35.51
N ARG A 106 -11.21 -12.13 34.42
CA ARG A 106 -11.63 -10.93 33.73
C ARG A 106 -13.17 -10.92 33.72
N ASP A 107 -13.74 -9.81 34.19
CA ASP A 107 -15.20 -9.67 34.36
C ASP A 107 -15.82 -10.82 35.17
N GLY A 108 -15.08 -11.31 36.20
CA GLY A 108 -15.49 -12.39 37.05
C GLY A 108 -15.46 -13.79 36.43
N GLN A 109 -14.95 -13.92 35.21
CA GLN A 109 -14.84 -15.18 34.49
C GLN A 109 -13.35 -15.57 34.32
N PRO A 110 -13.00 -16.87 34.39
CA PRO A 110 -11.67 -17.34 34.14
C PRO A 110 -11.30 -17.17 32.65
N LEU A 111 -10.01 -16.96 32.41
CA LEU A 111 -9.46 -17.03 31.07
C LEU A 111 -9.45 -18.46 30.57
N ARG A 112 -9.60 -18.66 29.27
CA ARG A 112 -9.55 -19.96 28.60
C ARG A 112 -8.79 -19.84 27.27
N LYS A 113 -8.25 -20.94 26.76
CA LYS A 113 -7.63 -20.94 25.44
C LYS A 113 -8.67 -20.75 24.35
N SER A 114 -8.32 -20.02 23.31
CA SER A 114 -9.07 -19.99 22.04
C SER A 114 -9.20 -21.42 21.48
N PHE A 115 -10.21 -21.64 20.64
CA PHE A 115 -10.53 -22.98 20.09
C PHE A 115 -10.72 -24.06 21.18
N GLY A 116 -11.00 -23.69 22.42
CA GLY A 116 -11.06 -24.65 23.55
C GLY A 116 -9.74 -25.38 23.83
N GLY A 117 -8.61 -24.87 23.32
CA GLY A 117 -7.29 -25.51 23.40
C GLY A 117 -7.05 -26.60 22.35
N ASP A 118 -7.95 -26.74 21.39
CA ASP A 118 -7.83 -27.68 20.26
C ASP A 118 -6.90 -27.11 19.18
N ARG A 119 -5.67 -27.64 19.11
CA ARG A 119 -4.67 -27.23 18.14
C ARG A 119 -5.02 -27.66 16.70
N GLU A 120 -5.72 -28.77 16.51
CA GLU A 120 -6.12 -29.22 15.17
C GLU A 120 -7.19 -28.30 14.60
N ALA A 121 -8.16 -27.90 15.41
CA ALA A 121 -9.17 -26.91 15.02
C ALA A 121 -8.54 -25.54 14.68
N LEU A 122 -7.56 -25.10 15.48
CA LEU A 122 -6.82 -23.87 15.21
C LEU A 122 -6.08 -23.94 13.86
N VAL A 123 -5.33 -25.03 13.61
CA VAL A 123 -4.58 -25.18 12.35
C VAL A 123 -5.52 -25.28 11.16
N ALA A 124 -6.67 -25.94 11.32
CA ALA A 124 -7.69 -26.02 10.28
C ALA A 124 -8.33 -24.67 9.96
N SER A 125 -8.37 -23.73 10.93
CA SER A 125 -8.88 -22.39 10.74
C SER A 125 -7.86 -21.43 10.08
N ALA A 126 -6.58 -21.81 10.08
CA ALA A 126 -5.52 -20.95 9.49
C ALA A 126 -5.74 -20.78 7.99
N THR A 127 -5.74 -19.53 7.56
CA THR A 127 -5.91 -19.20 6.15
C THR A 127 -4.65 -19.55 5.35
N THR A 128 -4.82 -20.11 4.17
CA THR A 128 -3.68 -20.38 3.29
C THR A 128 -3.10 -19.07 2.80
N PRO A 129 -1.82 -18.78 3.08
CA PRO A 129 -1.19 -17.57 2.53
C PRO A 129 -1.17 -17.66 1.00
N PRO A 130 -1.23 -16.52 0.32
CA PRO A 130 -1.13 -16.49 -1.13
C PRO A 130 0.21 -17.06 -1.58
N PHE A 131 0.24 -17.67 -2.75
CA PHE A 131 1.51 -18.10 -3.36
C PHE A 131 2.38 -16.88 -3.65
N ARG A 132 3.70 -17.07 -3.56
CA ARG A 132 4.68 -16.00 -3.87
C ARG A 132 4.41 -15.31 -5.22
N SER A 133 3.93 -16.05 -6.22
CA SER A 133 3.53 -15.50 -7.52
C SER A 133 2.30 -14.58 -7.45
N GLN A 134 1.43 -14.75 -6.45
CA GLN A 134 0.29 -13.88 -6.19
C GLN A 134 0.68 -12.65 -5.36
N MET A 135 1.79 -12.75 -4.61
CA MET A 135 2.38 -11.65 -3.84
C MET A 135 3.41 -10.85 -4.67
N ALA A 136 3.75 -11.34 -5.87
CA ALA A 136 4.67 -10.62 -6.73
C ALA A 136 4.11 -9.24 -7.07
N VAL A 137 4.88 -8.22 -6.75
CA VAL A 137 4.58 -6.86 -7.15
C VAL A 137 4.45 -6.85 -8.67
N ARG A 138 3.30 -6.45 -9.17
CA ARG A 138 3.10 -6.30 -10.62
C ARG A 138 3.95 -5.14 -11.10
N ARG A 139 4.66 -5.33 -12.20
CA ARG A 139 5.61 -4.35 -12.73
C ARG A 139 5.37 -4.10 -14.21
N ILE A 140 5.66 -2.88 -14.62
CA ILE A 140 5.85 -2.50 -16.00
C ILE A 140 7.35 -2.49 -16.25
N GLU A 141 7.85 -3.41 -17.05
CA GLU A 141 9.27 -3.62 -17.31
C GLU A 141 9.81 -2.77 -18.49
N THR A 142 9.05 -1.77 -18.92
CA THR A 142 9.51 -0.84 -19.96
C THR A 142 10.50 0.14 -19.35
N THR A 143 11.77 -0.19 -19.42
CA THR A 143 12.84 0.66 -18.92
C THR A 143 13.79 1.08 -20.05
N ASN A 144 14.44 2.21 -19.86
CA ASN A 144 15.58 2.60 -20.68
C ASN A 144 16.87 2.14 -19.98
N PRO A 145 17.54 1.07 -20.47
CA PRO A 145 18.73 0.52 -19.83
C PRO A 145 19.94 1.46 -19.87
N ASP A 146 19.91 2.49 -20.72
CA ASP A 146 20.98 3.46 -20.89
C ASP A 146 20.87 4.65 -19.92
N ARG A 147 19.83 4.66 -19.07
CA ARG A 147 19.60 5.72 -18.07
C ARG A 147 19.68 5.20 -16.66
N THR A 148 20.26 5.99 -15.77
CA THR A 148 20.31 5.73 -14.33
C THR A 148 19.23 6.54 -13.61
N PRO A 149 18.53 5.99 -12.58
CA PRO A 149 17.63 6.77 -11.75
C PRO A 149 18.26 8.06 -11.23
N GLY A 150 17.53 9.18 -11.31
CA GLY A 150 18.04 10.52 -10.98
C GLY A 150 18.69 11.27 -12.14
N GLU A 151 19.08 10.61 -13.22
CA GLU A 151 19.53 11.30 -14.44
C GLU A 151 18.38 12.01 -15.14
N MET A 152 18.61 13.26 -15.54
CA MET A 152 17.61 14.05 -16.24
C MET A 152 17.25 13.43 -17.59
N VAL A 153 15.97 13.34 -17.90
CA VAL A 153 15.48 12.96 -19.24
C VAL A 153 15.97 13.96 -20.26
N THR A 154 16.61 13.51 -21.33
CA THR A 154 17.14 14.35 -22.40
C THR A 154 16.21 14.43 -23.62
N GLU A 155 15.41 13.41 -23.85
CA GLU A 155 14.46 13.33 -24.95
C GLU A 155 13.28 14.29 -24.76
N PRO A 156 12.58 14.69 -25.83
CA PRO A 156 11.41 15.58 -25.77
C PRO A 156 10.22 15.01 -25.00
N LYS A 157 10.18 13.67 -24.84
CA LYS A 157 9.10 12.95 -24.14
C LYS A 157 9.66 11.88 -23.22
N LEU A 158 8.91 11.59 -22.15
CA LEU A 158 9.06 10.37 -21.36
C LEU A 158 7.75 9.58 -21.42
N VAL A 159 7.79 8.38 -22.00
CA VAL A 159 6.61 7.50 -22.08
C VAL A 159 6.60 6.55 -20.90
N VAL A 160 5.54 6.66 -20.07
CA VAL A 160 5.35 5.88 -18.82
C VAL A 160 4.52 4.62 -19.09
N VAL A 161 3.39 4.79 -19.80
CA VAL A 161 2.52 3.68 -20.21
C VAL A 161 2.22 3.85 -21.69
N HIS A 162 2.64 2.86 -22.45
CA HIS A 162 2.44 2.84 -23.90
C HIS A 162 1.27 1.93 -24.28
N ASN A 163 0.37 2.42 -25.15
CA ASN A 163 -0.61 1.61 -25.83
C ASN A 163 -0.05 1.23 -27.21
N GLN A 164 -0.05 -0.06 -27.52
CA GLN A 164 0.49 -0.60 -28.78
C GLN A 164 -0.10 0.00 -30.08
N PHE A 165 -1.17 0.78 -29.97
CA PHE A 165 -1.82 1.49 -31.09
C PHE A 165 -1.47 2.98 -31.14
N SER A 166 -0.55 3.45 -30.29
CA SER A 166 -0.17 4.85 -30.14
C SER A 166 1.19 5.11 -30.81
N ASN A 167 1.40 6.32 -31.30
CA ASN A 167 2.68 6.80 -31.85
C ASN A 167 3.40 7.76 -30.89
N VAL A 168 3.13 7.65 -29.59
CA VAL A 168 3.73 8.59 -28.60
C VAL A 168 5.19 8.32 -28.30
N ASP A 169 5.72 7.16 -28.70
CA ASP A 169 7.08 6.68 -28.49
C ASP A 169 8.12 7.25 -29.48
N VAL A 170 7.68 8.04 -30.43
CA VAL A 170 8.60 8.69 -31.40
C VAL A 170 9.38 9.82 -30.68
N ASP A 171 10.72 9.75 -30.73
CA ASP A 171 11.63 10.65 -30.02
C ASP A 171 11.38 10.71 -28.51
N ALA A 172 11.14 9.55 -27.90
CA ALA A 172 10.80 9.42 -26.49
C ALA A 172 11.81 8.54 -25.75
N SER A 173 11.96 8.83 -24.46
CA SER A 173 12.61 7.93 -23.49
C SER A 173 11.58 7.08 -22.75
N SER A 174 12.04 6.08 -22.05
CA SER A 174 11.27 5.31 -21.05
C SER A 174 11.80 5.60 -19.64
N PRO A 175 11.06 5.24 -18.58
CA PRO A 175 11.55 5.33 -17.21
C PRO A 175 12.90 4.65 -17.00
N SER A 176 13.70 5.17 -16.09
CA SER A 176 15.05 4.66 -15.78
C SER A 176 15.05 3.34 -15.00
N ALA A 177 13.91 2.97 -14.41
CA ALA A 177 13.69 1.69 -13.73
C ALA A 177 12.27 1.18 -13.98
N ALA A 178 12.01 -0.08 -13.62
CA ALA A 178 10.68 -0.67 -13.69
C ALA A 178 9.68 0.12 -12.84
N LEU A 179 8.42 0.08 -13.22
CA LEU A 179 7.33 0.71 -12.45
C LEU A 179 6.54 -0.37 -11.71
N LYS A 180 6.49 -0.29 -10.40
CA LYS A 180 5.60 -1.09 -9.55
C LYS A 180 4.18 -0.54 -9.65
N LEU A 181 3.20 -1.45 -9.80
CA LEU A 181 1.79 -1.11 -9.67
C LEU A 181 1.41 -1.32 -8.21
N THR A 182 1.35 -0.23 -7.46
CA THR A 182 1.23 -0.24 -6.01
C THR A 182 -0.17 0.19 -5.57
N PRO A 183 -1.00 -0.73 -5.06
CA PRO A 183 -2.23 -0.38 -4.36
C PRO A 183 -1.88 0.14 -2.97
N TRP A 184 -2.35 1.33 -2.60
CA TRP A 184 -2.04 1.88 -1.29
C TRP A 184 -2.94 1.25 -0.22
N GLU A 185 -2.30 0.65 0.77
CA GLU A 185 -2.97 -0.08 1.88
C GLU A 185 -4.08 -1.05 1.41
N GLY A 186 -3.97 -1.51 0.15
CA GLY A 186 -4.94 -2.41 -0.45
C GLY A 186 -6.33 -1.86 -0.70
N THR A 187 -6.48 -0.55 -0.64
CA THR A 187 -7.75 0.15 -0.93
C THR A 187 -8.18 0.04 -2.38
N THR A 188 -7.29 -0.47 -3.24
CA THR A 188 -7.54 -0.68 -4.68
C THR A 188 -7.00 -2.03 -5.14
N ALA A 189 -7.37 -2.44 -6.36
CA ALA A 189 -6.60 -3.35 -7.20
C ALA A 189 -6.07 -2.56 -8.39
N ILE A 190 -4.80 -2.73 -8.73
CA ILE A 190 -4.17 -2.08 -9.88
C ILE A 190 -3.47 -3.11 -10.75
N GLU A 191 -3.68 -3.06 -12.07
CA GLU A 191 -3.06 -3.99 -13.00
C GLU A 191 -2.83 -3.36 -14.37
N LEU A 192 -1.82 -3.87 -15.10
CA LEU A 192 -1.61 -3.59 -16.51
C LEU A 192 -2.31 -4.67 -17.33
N LEU A 193 -3.25 -4.26 -18.17
CA LEU A 193 -3.97 -5.15 -19.08
C LEU A 193 -3.17 -5.40 -20.36
N PRO A 194 -3.43 -6.52 -21.06
CA PRO A 194 -2.90 -6.72 -22.40
C PRO A 194 -3.32 -5.55 -23.32
N GLY A 195 -2.33 -4.93 -23.96
CA GLY A 195 -2.57 -3.76 -24.82
C GLY A 195 -2.13 -2.43 -24.22
N GLY A 196 -1.63 -2.41 -22.96
CA GLY A 196 -1.05 -1.23 -22.36
C GLY A 196 -2.09 -0.30 -21.71
N GLU A 197 -3.13 -0.86 -21.10
CA GLU A 197 -4.08 -0.14 -20.27
C GLU A 197 -3.86 -0.47 -18.81
N VAL A 198 -3.78 0.53 -17.96
CA VAL A 198 -3.77 0.38 -16.49
C VAL A 198 -5.21 0.43 -16.00
N ARG A 199 -5.64 -0.60 -15.28
CA ARG A 199 -6.93 -0.65 -14.59
C ARG A 199 -6.71 -0.43 -13.10
N VAL A 200 -7.45 0.50 -12.52
CA VAL A 200 -7.56 0.71 -11.07
C VAL A 200 -9.01 0.42 -10.67
N GLU A 201 -9.20 -0.52 -9.76
CA GLU A 201 -10.49 -0.91 -9.23
C GLU A 201 -10.50 -0.62 -7.72
N THR A 202 -11.45 0.21 -7.27
CA THR A 202 -11.54 0.63 -5.87
C THR A 202 -12.27 -0.41 -5.02
N ARG A 203 -11.93 -0.45 -3.75
CA ARG A 203 -12.52 -1.37 -2.76
C ARG A 203 -13.35 -0.62 -1.73
N ALA A 204 -14.00 -1.38 -0.85
CA ALA A 204 -14.76 -0.84 0.26
C ALA A 204 -13.80 -0.28 1.33
N SER A 205 -13.46 1.00 1.21
CA SER A 205 -12.63 1.76 2.14
C SER A 205 -13.14 3.19 2.20
N ASP A 206 -12.85 3.91 3.28
CA ASP A 206 -13.23 5.33 3.45
C ASP A 206 -12.39 6.28 2.60
N TRP A 207 -11.28 5.79 2.11
CA TRP A 207 -10.36 6.44 1.17
C TRP A 207 -9.76 5.40 0.24
N TRP A 208 -9.13 5.83 -0.85
CA TRP A 208 -8.39 4.90 -1.72
C TRP A 208 -7.24 5.59 -2.45
N GLY A 209 -6.23 4.80 -2.81
CA GLY A 209 -5.10 5.26 -3.58
C GLY A 209 -4.37 4.15 -4.31
N ALA A 210 -3.65 4.55 -5.34
CA ALA A 210 -2.78 3.67 -6.14
C ALA A 210 -1.71 4.47 -6.86
N SER A 211 -0.61 3.83 -7.22
CA SER A 211 0.44 4.49 -8.00
C SER A 211 1.16 3.56 -8.98
N LEU A 212 1.79 4.18 -9.97
CA LEU A 212 2.92 3.64 -10.73
C LEU A 212 4.18 4.20 -10.08
N GLU A 213 4.80 3.42 -9.22
CA GLU A 213 5.96 3.76 -8.42
C GLU A 213 7.25 3.31 -9.10
N LEU A 214 8.25 4.17 -9.19
CA LEU A 214 9.57 3.79 -9.72
C LEU A 214 10.25 2.79 -8.76
N ASP A 215 10.69 1.64 -9.27
CA ASP A 215 11.38 0.60 -8.49
C ASP A 215 12.87 0.95 -8.33
N ALA A 216 13.15 2.08 -7.70
CA ALA A 216 14.49 2.59 -7.44
C ALA A 216 14.53 3.42 -6.15
N ASP A 217 15.73 3.57 -5.58
CA ASP A 217 15.96 4.36 -4.36
C ASP A 217 15.87 5.87 -4.62
N VAL A 218 16.07 6.29 -5.86
CA VAL A 218 15.99 7.69 -6.32
C VAL A 218 14.91 7.76 -7.40
N GLY A 219 14.09 8.79 -7.35
CA GLY A 219 13.02 9.02 -8.31
C GLY A 219 13.52 9.42 -9.71
N GLU A 220 12.59 9.49 -10.64
CA GLU A 220 12.83 9.98 -12.00
C GLU A 220 13.08 11.48 -12.00
N ASN A 221 14.08 11.95 -12.73
CA ASN A 221 14.35 13.38 -12.88
C ASN A 221 13.56 13.95 -14.05
N LEU A 222 12.42 14.54 -13.74
CA LEU A 222 11.48 15.17 -14.69
C LEU A 222 11.59 16.70 -14.75
N ALA A 223 12.67 17.29 -14.22
CA ALA A 223 12.86 18.74 -14.16
C ALA A 223 12.70 19.45 -15.52
N LYS A 224 13.07 18.74 -16.61
CA LYS A 224 12.92 19.21 -18.00
C LYS A 224 11.45 19.50 -18.38
N PHE A 225 10.50 18.75 -17.80
CA PHE A 225 9.09 18.84 -18.15
C PHE A 225 8.30 19.82 -17.26
N ARG A 226 8.95 20.53 -16.36
CA ARG A 226 8.28 21.46 -15.43
C ARG A 226 7.32 22.46 -16.07
N GLN A 227 7.68 22.96 -17.26
CA GLN A 227 6.83 23.89 -18.06
C GLN A 227 6.05 23.16 -19.15
N GLY A 228 6.06 21.86 -19.14
CA GLY A 228 5.40 21.00 -20.10
C GLY A 228 4.09 20.43 -19.56
N GLN A 229 3.74 19.25 -20.07
CA GLN A 229 2.46 18.61 -19.78
C GLN A 229 2.63 17.13 -19.47
N MET A 230 1.75 16.63 -18.59
CA MET A 230 1.48 15.21 -18.42
C MET A 230 0.26 14.84 -19.27
N HIS A 231 0.43 13.90 -20.18
CA HIS A 231 -0.64 13.44 -21.08
C HIS A 231 -1.08 12.04 -20.73
N PHE A 232 -2.37 11.79 -20.88
CA PHE A 232 -2.94 10.45 -20.76
C PHE A 232 -4.34 10.39 -21.36
N ASP A 233 -4.76 9.19 -21.73
CA ASP A 233 -6.17 8.90 -21.97
C ASP A 233 -6.75 8.24 -20.72
N ILE A 234 -7.95 8.68 -20.31
CA ILE A 234 -8.64 8.20 -19.12
C ILE A 234 -10.11 7.96 -19.42
N ARG A 235 -10.68 6.92 -18.78
CA ARG A 235 -12.11 6.65 -18.69
C ARG A 235 -12.44 5.97 -17.37
N GLY A 236 -13.67 6.01 -16.94
CA GLY A 236 -14.08 5.34 -15.71
C GLY A 236 -15.47 5.76 -15.24
N SER A 237 -15.79 5.36 -14.02
CA SER A 237 -17.07 5.67 -13.39
C SER A 237 -17.24 7.17 -13.22
N SER A 238 -18.33 7.73 -13.71
CA SER A 238 -18.57 9.19 -13.80
C SER A 238 -18.94 9.85 -12.47
N ASP A 239 -19.22 9.06 -11.44
CA ASP A 239 -19.67 9.52 -10.11
C ASP A 239 -18.56 9.49 -9.05
N MET A 240 -17.30 9.51 -9.46
CA MET A 240 -16.13 9.50 -8.57
C MET A 240 -15.47 10.87 -8.51
N ASN A 241 -15.07 11.28 -7.30
CA ASN A 241 -14.14 12.38 -7.10
C ASN A 241 -12.79 11.83 -6.64
N PHE A 242 -11.72 12.21 -7.32
CA PHE A 242 -10.36 11.80 -6.98
C PHE A 242 -9.34 12.82 -7.49
N SER A 243 -8.13 12.67 -7.03
CA SER A 243 -6.96 13.41 -7.50
C SER A 243 -6.06 12.50 -8.33
N LEU A 244 -5.48 13.02 -9.40
CA LEU A 244 -4.52 12.35 -10.26
C LEU A 244 -3.37 13.27 -10.63
N GLY A 245 -2.17 12.71 -10.66
CA GLY A 245 -0.94 13.41 -11.02
C GLY A 245 0.28 12.57 -10.68
N PHE A 246 1.27 13.15 -10.03
CA PHE A 246 2.50 12.47 -9.62
C PHE A 246 2.93 12.89 -8.20
N GLN A 247 3.85 12.15 -7.61
CA GLN A 247 4.43 12.49 -6.31
C GLN A 247 5.94 12.59 -6.40
N THR A 248 6.50 13.54 -5.68
CA THR A 248 7.95 13.72 -5.49
C THR A 248 8.33 13.37 -4.07
N GLY A 249 9.61 13.02 -3.85
CA GLY A 249 10.10 12.63 -2.54
C GLY A 249 9.63 11.24 -2.12
N ASN A 250 9.71 10.94 -0.83
CA ASN A 250 9.35 9.63 -0.29
C ASN A 250 8.66 9.77 1.07
N PHE A 251 7.58 9.03 1.27
CA PHE A 251 6.83 9.02 2.54
C PHE A 251 7.72 8.69 3.76
N LEU A 252 8.60 7.68 3.63
CA LEU A 252 9.48 7.26 4.72
C LEU A 252 10.55 8.30 5.06
N ARG A 253 10.94 9.14 4.10
CA ARG A 253 11.84 10.27 4.34
C ARG A 253 11.10 11.49 4.92
N GLY A 254 9.78 11.52 4.82
CA GLY A 254 8.95 12.64 5.27
C GLY A 254 9.00 13.86 4.34
N ASP A 255 9.45 13.68 3.10
CA ASP A 255 9.58 14.74 2.09
C ASP A 255 8.64 14.55 0.89
N GLN A 256 7.66 13.63 0.99
CA GLN A 256 6.70 13.35 -0.07
C GLN A 256 5.76 14.54 -0.30
N VAL A 257 5.60 14.93 -1.56
CA VAL A 257 4.68 15.99 -1.97
C VAL A 257 3.79 15.49 -3.11
N ASN A 258 2.50 15.78 -2.98
CA ASN A 258 1.48 15.49 -3.98
C ASN A 258 1.39 16.63 -5.00
N ASN A 259 1.47 16.31 -6.27
CA ASN A 259 1.31 17.22 -7.40
C ASN A 259 0.10 16.71 -8.21
N PHE A 260 -1.09 17.16 -7.84
CA PHE A 260 -2.35 16.58 -8.29
C PHE A 260 -3.33 17.61 -8.86
N ALA A 261 -4.08 17.19 -9.89
CA ALA A 261 -5.31 17.84 -10.31
C ALA A 261 -6.53 17.06 -9.78
N SER A 262 -7.65 17.73 -9.61
CA SER A 262 -8.93 17.14 -9.19
C SER A 262 -9.73 16.65 -10.40
N PHE A 263 -10.26 15.45 -10.30
CA PHE A 263 -11.09 14.78 -11.31
C PHE A 263 -12.46 14.44 -10.73
N GLY A 264 -13.48 14.49 -11.57
CA GLY A 264 -14.84 14.07 -11.22
C GLY A 264 -15.88 15.17 -11.46
N PRO A 265 -17.13 14.92 -11.05
CA PRO A 265 -18.25 15.83 -11.30
C PRO A 265 -17.97 17.25 -10.79
N GLY A 266 -18.17 18.23 -11.68
CA GLY A 266 -18.00 19.65 -11.34
C GLY A 266 -16.56 20.15 -11.34
N THR A 267 -15.60 19.34 -11.79
CA THR A 267 -14.21 19.76 -12.03
C THR A 267 -13.97 20.01 -13.52
N ASP A 268 -12.81 20.61 -13.85
CA ASP A 268 -12.40 20.78 -15.26
C ASP A 268 -12.11 19.43 -15.96
N TYR A 269 -11.91 18.37 -15.18
CA TYR A 269 -11.54 17.04 -15.64
C TYR A 269 -12.60 15.99 -15.26
N GLU A 270 -13.83 16.15 -15.79
CA GLU A 270 -14.86 15.12 -15.65
C GLU A 270 -14.51 13.88 -16.49
N ILE A 271 -14.76 12.70 -15.96
CA ILE A 271 -14.59 11.41 -16.66
C ILE A 271 -15.93 10.69 -16.82
N ASN A 272 -15.98 9.77 -17.78
CA ASN A 272 -17.10 8.86 -18.00
C ASN A 272 -16.58 7.56 -18.62
N GLU A 273 -17.48 6.67 -19.06
CA GLU A 273 -17.15 5.39 -19.69
C GLU A 273 -16.43 5.51 -21.06
N GLU A 274 -16.37 6.70 -21.64
CA GLU A 274 -15.69 6.96 -22.90
C GLU A 274 -14.26 7.47 -22.66
N TRP A 275 -13.33 7.09 -23.55
CA TRP A 275 -11.96 7.59 -23.48
C TRP A 275 -11.90 9.10 -23.73
N ARG A 276 -11.27 9.81 -22.81
CA ARG A 276 -10.91 11.23 -22.93
C ARG A 276 -9.41 11.38 -22.89
N SER A 277 -8.86 12.11 -23.86
CA SER A 277 -7.45 12.52 -23.84
C SER A 277 -7.33 13.80 -23.01
N ILE A 278 -6.46 13.75 -22.01
CA ILE A 278 -6.15 14.86 -21.10
C ILE A 278 -4.71 15.29 -21.33
N SER A 279 -4.49 16.58 -21.35
CA SER A 279 -3.17 17.22 -21.30
C SER A 279 -3.16 18.13 -20.08
N LEU A 280 -2.50 17.69 -19.02
CA LEU A 280 -2.46 18.34 -17.73
C LEU A 280 -1.19 19.20 -17.64
N PRO A 281 -1.29 20.55 -17.61
CA PRO A 281 -0.12 21.40 -17.47
C PRO A 281 0.56 21.16 -16.12
N ILE A 282 1.83 20.79 -16.13
CA ILE A 282 2.57 20.49 -14.90
C ILE A 282 2.64 21.74 -13.99
N ALA A 283 2.79 22.91 -14.58
CA ALA A 283 2.84 24.15 -13.81
C ALA A 283 1.55 24.47 -13.02
N GLU A 284 0.40 23.85 -13.38
CA GLU A 284 -0.87 24.03 -12.66
C GLU A 284 -0.99 23.10 -11.45
N ILE A 285 -0.23 22.00 -11.42
CA ILE A 285 -0.26 21.00 -10.35
C ILE A 285 1.04 20.96 -9.55
N ASP A 286 2.10 21.60 -10.05
CA ASP A 286 3.39 21.68 -9.36
C ASP A 286 3.28 22.61 -8.14
N GLY A 287 3.23 22.02 -6.95
CA GLY A 287 3.23 22.72 -5.68
C GLY A 287 4.56 23.42 -5.32
N GLY A 288 5.44 23.71 -6.30
CA GLY A 288 6.77 24.26 -6.09
C GLY A 288 7.81 23.22 -5.69
N THR A 289 7.56 21.94 -6.01
CA THR A 289 8.39 20.82 -5.62
C THR A 289 9.59 20.63 -6.54
N ASP A 290 10.57 19.88 -6.04
CA ASP A 290 11.72 19.48 -6.81
C ASP A 290 11.35 18.27 -7.72
N MET A 291 11.15 18.52 -9.00
CA MET A 291 10.89 17.47 -10.00
C MET A 291 12.11 16.60 -10.33
N THR A 292 13.21 16.71 -9.60
CA THR A 292 14.39 15.84 -9.78
C THR A 292 14.23 14.48 -9.08
N ASP A 293 13.20 14.30 -8.26
CA ASP A 293 12.95 13.07 -7.49
C ASP A 293 11.47 12.65 -7.54
N VAL A 294 10.96 12.36 -8.74
CA VAL A 294 9.60 11.88 -8.96
C VAL A 294 9.53 10.37 -8.71
N THR A 295 9.01 9.97 -7.57
CA THR A 295 8.98 8.58 -7.11
C THR A 295 7.74 7.83 -7.57
N ASN A 296 6.55 8.45 -7.47
CA ASN A 296 5.32 7.94 -8.05
C ASN A 296 5.00 8.73 -9.32
N ILE A 297 5.38 8.15 -10.46
CA ILE A 297 5.26 8.84 -11.76
C ILE A 297 3.79 9.07 -12.15
N VAL A 298 2.91 8.18 -11.70
CA VAL A 298 1.45 8.36 -11.74
C VAL A 298 0.92 7.99 -10.37
N ALA A 299 0.05 8.82 -9.82
CA ALA A 299 -0.60 8.52 -8.55
C ALA A 299 -2.06 8.96 -8.55
N PHE A 300 -2.91 8.16 -7.92
CA PHE A 300 -4.33 8.40 -7.69
C PHE A 300 -4.58 8.47 -6.19
N LEU A 301 -5.42 9.40 -5.77
CA LEU A 301 -5.83 9.53 -4.37
C LEU A 301 -7.27 10.07 -4.29
N SER A 302 -8.07 9.48 -3.42
CA SER A 302 -9.34 10.05 -2.99
C SER A 302 -9.53 9.89 -1.49
N GLN A 303 -10.09 10.89 -0.87
CA GLN A 303 -10.54 10.87 0.53
C GLN A 303 -12.04 10.54 0.63
N GLU A 304 -12.64 10.09 -0.47
CA GLU A 304 -14.04 9.73 -0.53
C GLU A 304 -14.21 8.23 -0.74
N LYS A 305 -15.21 7.66 -0.09
CA LYS A 305 -15.60 6.27 -0.27
C LYS A 305 -16.18 6.04 -1.66
N ALA A 306 -15.60 5.13 -2.41
CA ALA A 306 -16.04 4.79 -3.77
C ALA A 306 -15.88 3.29 -4.04
N PRO A 307 -16.66 2.40 -3.38
CA PRO A 307 -16.52 0.96 -3.57
C PRO A 307 -16.91 0.53 -4.99
N ASP A 308 -16.21 -0.48 -5.50
CA ASP A 308 -16.51 -1.15 -6.77
C ASP A 308 -16.54 -0.21 -8.00
N LYS A 309 -15.72 0.85 -7.96
CA LYS A 309 -15.54 1.76 -9.08
C LYS A 309 -14.29 1.41 -9.87
N THR A 310 -14.28 1.76 -11.14
CA THR A 310 -13.16 1.43 -12.02
C THR A 310 -12.70 2.65 -12.81
N ILE A 311 -11.38 2.82 -12.89
CA ILE A 311 -10.70 3.79 -13.75
C ILE A 311 -9.77 3.02 -14.68
N PHE A 312 -9.71 3.43 -15.94
CA PHE A 312 -8.74 2.96 -16.92
C PHE A 312 -7.87 4.14 -17.38
N LEU A 313 -6.59 3.87 -17.49
CA LEU A 313 -5.58 4.85 -17.93
C LEU A 313 -4.70 4.21 -19.01
N ARG A 314 -4.33 4.97 -20.05
CA ARG A 314 -3.38 4.53 -21.09
C ARG A 314 -2.65 5.73 -21.69
N ASN A 315 -1.68 5.50 -22.53
CA ASN A 315 -0.92 6.54 -23.24
C ASN A 315 -0.37 7.61 -22.31
N VAL A 316 0.20 7.21 -21.17
CA VAL A 316 0.76 8.14 -20.20
C VAL A 316 2.15 8.56 -20.61
N TYR A 317 2.36 9.84 -20.82
CA TYR A 317 3.67 10.39 -21.14
C TYR A 317 3.80 11.85 -20.69
N PHE A 318 5.03 12.29 -20.49
CA PHE A 318 5.40 13.67 -20.26
C PHE A 318 6.00 14.28 -21.54
N SER A 319 5.70 15.55 -21.81
CA SER A 319 6.31 16.32 -22.89
C SER A 319 6.64 17.74 -22.45
N GLN A 320 7.56 18.38 -23.20
CA GLN A 320 7.81 19.83 -23.08
C GLN A 320 6.71 20.66 -23.68
#